data_3d439214284fcd4a167d5acae3d2b1c8
#
_entry.id   3d439214284fcd4a167d5acae3d2b1c8
#
_cell.length_a   1.000
_cell.length_b   1.000
_cell.length_c   1.000
_cell.angle_alpha   90.00
_cell.angle_beta   90.00
_cell.angle_gamma   90.00
#
_symmetry.space_group_name_H-M   'P 1'
#
loop_
_entity.id
_entity.type
_entity.pdbx_description
1 polymer ?
#
loop_
_entity_poly.entity_id
_entity_poly.type
_entity_poly.pdbx_seq_one_letter_code
_entity_poly.pdbx_strand_id
1 'polypeptide(L)'
;ITCFLIVAGVNQILDVAGIEKKAMGYQLLLAVVPTVLFAAYVKSFGRTMFVFLLLIMGLLATTELGTDSWISDIMRSVLGSPTLGILFLVYTSLIMFVLRFFAGPIVHKISSLGLLAVSSAIAALGLLWLANAGTGALVLFLAATFYGFGKTFFWPAMLGVVSEQYPKGGAL
;
A
#
# COMPACT_ATOMS: atom_id res chain seq x y z
N ILE A 1 -10.71 9.37 -6.41
CA ILE A 1 -10.47 8.07 -5.75
C ILE A 1 -11.78 7.56 -5.14
N THR A 2 -12.45 8.34 -4.27
CA THR A 2 -13.70 7.92 -3.59
C THR A 2 -14.79 7.48 -4.57
N CYS A 3 -15.06 8.28 -5.63
CA CYS A 3 -16.04 7.92 -6.66
C CYS A 3 -15.67 6.61 -7.39
N PHE A 4 -14.37 6.40 -7.67
CA PHE A 4 -13.89 5.17 -8.28
C PHE A 4 -14.09 3.95 -7.37
N LEU A 5 -13.76 4.09 -6.08
CA LEU A 5 -13.96 3.02 -5.10
C LEU A 5 -15.44 2.67 -4.90
N ILE A 6 -16.33 3.66 -4.89
CA ILE A 6 -17.78 3.43 -4.83
C ILE A 6 -18.25 2.66 -6.05
N VAL A 7 -17.82 3.05 -7.25
CA VAL A 7 -18.20 2.36 -8.50
C VAL A 7 -17.65 0.94 -8.54
N ALA A 8 -16.40 0.72 -8.09
CA ALA A 8 -15.80 -0.60 -7.99
C ALA A 8 -16.54 -1.49 -6.97
N GLY A 9 -16.91 -0.94 -5.80
CA GLY A 9 -17.69 -1.65 -4.79
C GLY A 9 -19.08 -2.03 -5.27
N VAL A 10 -19.77 -1.11 -5.93
CA VAL A 10 -21.09 -1.40 -6.55
C VAL A 10 -21.00 -2.50 -7.59
N ASN A 11 -19.93 -2.48 -8.42
CA ASN A 11 -19.74 -3.53 -9.43
C ASN A 11 -19.47 -4.91 -8.81
N GLN A 12 -18.72 -4.97 -7.69
CA GLN A 12 -18.53 -6.23 -6.97
C GLN A 12 -19.87 -6.77 -6.41
N ILE A 13 -20.71 -5.89 -5.86
CA ILE A 13 -22.03 -6.28 -5.36
C ILE A 13 -22.93 -6.79 -6.51
N LEU A 14 -22.91 -6.13 -7.67
CA LEU A 14 -23.65 -6.54 -8.86
C LEU A 14 -23.16 -7.90 -9.40
N ASP A 15 -21.87 -8.15 -9.35
CA ASP A 15 -21.24 -9.43 -9.74
C ASP A 15 -21.74 -10.59 -8.86
N VAL A 16 -21.76 -10.36 -7.54
CA VAL A 16 -22.26 -11.35 -6.56
C VAL A 16 -23.78 -11.57 -6.74
N ALA A 17 -24.53 -10.53 -7.13
CA ALA A 17 -25.96 -10.63 -7.42
C ALA A 17 -26.29 -11.23 -8.78
N GLY A 18 -25.30 -11.60 -9.60
CA GLY A 18 -25.50 -12.17 -10.94
C GLY A 18 -26.06 -11.18 -11.97
N ILE A 19 -25.93 -9.88 -11.73
CA ILE A 19 -26.41 -8.82 -12.63
C ILE A 19 -25.29 -8.46 -13.60
N GLU A 20 -25.60 -8.39 -14.90
CA GLU A 20 -24.62 -8.05 -15.93
C GLU A 20 -23.85 -6.75 -15.63
N LYS A 21 -22.53 -6.83 -15.73
CA LYS A 21 -21.64 -5.67 -15.55
C LYS A 21 -21.88 -4.63 -16.64
N LYS A 22 -22.16 -3.40 -16.26
CA LYS A 22 -22.20 -2.29 -17.21
C LYS A 22 -20.83 -2.09 -17.85
N ALA A 23 -20.81 -1.74 -19.13
CA ALA A 23 -19.59 -1.51 -19.90
C ALA A 23 -18.60 -0.62 -19.16
N MET A 24 -17.30 -0.96 -19.22
CA MET A 24 -16.21 -0.24 -18.54
C MET A 24 -16.24 1.27 -18.78
N GLY A 25 -16.66 1.71 -19.98
CA GLY A 25 -16.82 3.11 -20.30
C GLY A 25 -17.87 3.84 -19.43
N TYR A 26 -18.97 3.19 -19.10
CA TYR A 26 -20.00 3.76 -18.22
C TYR A 26 -19.49 3.89 -16.77
N GLN A 27 -18.73 2.93 -16.30
CA GLN A 27 -18.09 2.96 -14.97
C GLN A 27 -17.07 4.10 -14.85
N LEU A 28 -16.26 4.28 -15.90
CA LEU A 28 -15.33 5.41 -15.99
C LEU A 28 -16.06 6.75 -16.00
N LEU A 29 -17.16 6.89 -16.74
CA LEU A 29 -17.98 8.10 -16.73
C LEU A 29 -18.53 8.40 -15.36
N LEU A 30 -19.08 7.41 -14.66
CA LEU A 30 -19.60 7.56 -13.29
C LEU A 30 -18.54 7.98 -12.28
N ALA A 31 -17.29 7.60 -12.49
CA ALA A 31 -16.19 8.00 -11.63
C ALA A 31 -15.61 9.38 -12.02
N VAL A 32 -15.46 9.64 -13.31
CA VAL A 32 -14.78 10.84 -13.83
C VAL A 32 -15.68 12.06 -13.74
N VAL A 33 -16.98 11.95 -14.11
CA VAL A 33 -17.88 13.10 -14.14
C VAL A 33 -18.02 13.80 -12.78
N PRO A 34 -18.32 13.12 -11.66
CA PRO A 34 -18.36 13.77 -10.34
C PRO A 34 -17.00 14.36 -9.93
N THR A 35 -15.91 13.67 -10.29
CA THR A 35 -14.55 14.14 -9.99
C THR A 35 -14.23 15.44 -10.72
N VAL A 36 -14.58 15.53 -12.00
CA VAL A 36 -14.38 16.75 -12.82
C VAL A 36 -15.29 17.88 -12.34
N LEU A 37 -16.55 17.60 -12.03
CA LEU A 37 -17.47 18.60 -11.48
C LEU A 37 -16.98 19.15 -10.15
N PHE A 38 -16.49 18.28 -9.26
CA PHE A 38 -15.89 18.70 -7.99
C PHE A 38 -14.62 19.52 -8.20
N ALA A 39 -13.73 19.10 -9.10
CA ALA A 39 -12.52 19.84 -9.44
C ALA A 39 -12.84 21.22 -10.02
N ALA A 40 -13.85 21.32 -10.90
CA ALA A 40 -14.33 22.58 -11.46
C ALA A 40 -14.95 23.50 -10.41
N TYR A 41 -15.64 22.93 -9.42
CA TYR A 41 -16.20 23.67 -8.29
C TYR A 41 -15.12 24.23 -7.37
N VAL A 42 -14.15 23.39 -6.98
CA VAL A 42 -13.07 23.75 -6.03
C VAL A 42 -12.05 24.70 -6.68
N LYS A 43 -11.85 24.59 -7.99
CA LYS A 43 -10.88 25.39 -8.78
C LYS A 43 -9.46 25.45 -8.19
N SER A 44 -9.08 24.42 -7.45
CA SER A 44 -7.77 24.32 -6.80
C SER A 44 -7.28 22.89 -6.82
N PHE A 45 -6.05 22.71 -7.29
CA PHE A 45 -5.34 21.43 -7.16
C PHE A 45 -4.73 21.21 -5.77
N GLY A 46 -4.94 22.14 -4.85
CA GLY A 46 -4.26 22.15 -3.57
C GLY A 46 -2.82 22.65 -3.66
N ARG A 47 -2.08 22.50 -2.57
CA ARG A 47 -0.66 22.85 -2.54
C ARG A 47 0.15 21.80 -3.30
N THR A 48 1.08 22.24 -4.15
CA THR A 48 1.94 21.36 -4.96
C THR A 48 2.63 20.26 -4.12
N MET A 49 3.07 20.63 -2.91
CA MET A 49 3.69 19.67 -1.98
C MET A 49 2.71 18.57 -1.56
N PHE A 50 1.44 18.89 -1.36
CA PHE A 50 0.42 17.90 -1.03
C PHE A 50 0.17 16.91 -2.18
N VAL A 51 0.11 17.41 -3.41
CA VAL A 51 -0.02 16.56 -4.62
C VAL A 51 1.19 15.64 -4.75
N PHE A 52 2.39 16.15 -4.51
CA PHE A 52 3.62 15.35 -4.49
C PHE A 52 3.58 14.23 -3.43
N LEU A 53 3.15 14.54 -2.21
CA LEU A 53 2.97 13.52 -1.15
C LEU A 53 1.91 12.48 -1.50
N LEU A 54 0.83 12.86 -2.17
CA LEU A 54 -0.17 11.92 -2.68
C LEU A 54 0.40 10.96 -3.73
N LEU A 55 1.27 11.45 -4.61
CA LEU A 55 1.94 10.59 -5.60
C LEU A 55 2.87 9.58 -4.90
N ILE A 56 3.68 10.03 -3.94
CA ILE A 56 4.52 9.13 -3.15
C ILE A 56 3.65 8.10 -2.41
N MET A 57 2.55 8.54 -1.80
CA MET A 57 1.61 7.64 -1.11
C MET A 57 1.03 6.59 -2.06
N GLY A 58 0.69 6.98 -3.28
CA GLY A 58 0.22 6.04 -4.31
C GLY A 58 1.27 4.97 -4.63
N LEU A 59 2.53 5.34 -4.77
CA LEU A 59 3.63 4.40 -5.02
C LEU A 59 3.86 3.45 -3.84
N LEU A 60 3.88 3.98 -2.62
CA LEU A 60 4.03 3.16 -1.40
C LEU A 60 2.87 2.19 -1.23
N ALA A 61 1.63 2.67 -1.40
CA ALA A 61 0.43 1.84 -1.32
C ALA A 61 0.43 0.74 -2.39
N THR A 62 0.83 1.05 -3.62
CA THR A 62 0.94 0.06 -4.69
C THR A 62 1.99 -0.99 -4.37
N THR A 63 3.14 -0.59 -3.82
CA THR A 63 4.21 -1.51 -3.43
C THR A 63 3.75 -2.44 -2.30
N GLU A 64 3.12 -1.92 -1.25
CA GLU A 64 2.67 -2.71 -0.11
C GLU A 64 1.50 -3.62 -0.49
N LEU A 65 0.40 -3.04 -0.98
CA LEU A 65 -0.83 -3.79 -1.29
C LEU A 65 -0.66 -4.71 -2.51
N GLY A 66 0.08 -4.28 -3.52
CA GLY A 66 0.40 -5.10 -4.69
C GLY A 66 1.20 -6.33 -4.31
N THR A 67 2.25 -6.16 -3.51
CA THR A 67 3.05 -7.29 -3.03
C THR A 67 2.21 -8.24 -2.18
N ASP A 68 1.41 -7.73 -1.24
CA ASP A 68 0.57 -8.57 -0.38
C ASP A 68 -0.52 -9.31 -1.16
N SER A 69 -1.01 -8.74 -2.25
CA SER A 69 -2.02 -9.39 -3.11
C SER A 69 -1.47 -10.60 -3.87
N TRP A 70 -0.21 -10.56 -4.29
CA TRP A 70 0.36 -11.58 -5.17
C TRP A 70 1.38 -12.50 -4.50
N ILE A 71 1.90 -12.12 -3.35
CA ILE A 71 3.01 -12.84 -2.71
C ILE A 71 2.66 -14.30 -2.39
N SER A 72 1.42 -14.58 -1.99
CA SER A 72 0.97 -15.94 -1.69
C SER A 72 0.98 -16.83 -2.94
N ASP A 73 0.55 -16.32 -4.09
CA ASP A 73 0.52 -17.06 -5.35
C ASP A 73 1.93 -17.24 -5.92
N ILE A 74 2.78 -16.20 -5.83
CA ILE A 74 4.17 -16.29 -6.23
C ILE A 74 4.90 -17.31 -5.37
N MET A 75 4.76 -17.25 -4.05
CA MET A 75 5.42 -18.19 -3.15
C MET A 75 4.89 -19.62 -3.30
N ARG A 76 3.59 -19.76 -3.57
CA ARG A 76 3.01 -21.07 -3.93
C ARG A 76 3.69 -21.68 -5.14
N SER A 77 3.92 -20.90 -6.20
CA SER A 77 4.58 -21.40 -7.42
C SER A 77 6.07 -21.70 -7.18
N VAL A 78 6.77 -20.89 -6.39
CA VAL A 78 8.20 -21.05 -6.10
C VAL A 78 8.48 -22.19 -5.14
N LEU A 79 7.69 -22.32 -4.08
CA LEU A 79 7.87 -23.32 -3.03
C LEU A 79 7.11 -24.64 -3.32
N GLY A 80 6.29 -24.68 -4.38
CA GLY A 80 5.50 -25.85 -4.76
C GLY A 80 4.43 -26.28 -3.75
N SER A 81 4.12 -25.43 -2.74
CA SER A 81 3.17 -25.73 -1.66
C SER A 81 2.20 -24.58 -1.43
N PRO A 82 0.87 -24.81 -1.55
CA PRO A 82 -0.14 -23.82 -1.25
C PRO A 82 -0.07 -23.31 0.20
N THR A 83 0.19 -24.22 1.13
CA THR A 83 0.29 -23.91 2.57
C THR A 83 1.45 -22.96 2.86
N LEU A 84 2.62 -23.20 2.26
CA LEU A 84 3.78 -22.32 2.43
C LEU A 84 3.54 -20.94 1.83
N GLY A 85 2.82 -20.83 0.70
CA GLY A 85 2.43 -19.54 0.12
C GLY A 85 1.57 -18.71 1.07
N ILE A 86 0.56 -19.31 1.69
CA ILE A 86 -0.30 -18.64 2.69
C ILE A 86 0.50 -18.30 3.95
N LEU A 87 1.32 -19.22 4.45
CA LEU A 87 2.17 -18.99 5.62
C LEU A 87 3.13 -17.82 5.41
N PHE A 88 3.62 -17.65 4.19
CA PHE A 88 4.48 -16.52 3.84
C PHE A 88 3.77 -15.17 4.02
N LEU A 89 2.52 -15.06 3.53
CA LEU A 89 1.71 -13.86 3.72
C LEU A 89 1.38 -13.62 5.20
N VAL A 90 0.97 -14.66 5.92
CA VAL A 90 0.68 -14.57 7.37
C VAL A 90 1.93 -14.15 8.15
N TYR A 91 3.09 -14.69 7.81
CA TYR A 91 4.35 -14.37 8.44
C TYR A 91 4.74 -12.90 8.25
N THR A 92 4.69 -12.38 7.02
CA THR A 92 4.99 -10.96 6.76
C THR A 92 3.99 -10.02 7.44
N SER A 93 2.71 -10.41 7.47
CA SER A 93 1.66 -9.65 8.16
C SER A 93 1.85 -9.65 9.69
N LEU A 94 2.31 -10.76 10.26
CA LEU A 94 2.64 -10.85 11.68
C LEU A 94 3.81 -9.95 12.06
N ILE A 95 4.87 -9.93 11.27
CA ILE A 95 6.00 -9.00 11.46
C ILE A 95 5.48 -7.56 11.46
N MET A 96 4.68 -7.20 10.47
CA MET A 96 4.09 -5.87 10.33
C MET A 96 3.22 -5.52 11.55
N PHE A 97 2.40 -6.45 12.02
CA PHE A 97 1.55 -6.27 13.20
C PHE A 97 2.39 -5.98 14.44
N VAL A 98 3.38 -6.81 14.74
CA VAL A 98 4.24 -6.65 15.93
C VAL A 98 5.02 -5.34 15.89
N LEU A 99 5.63 -5.02 14.74
CA LEU A 99 6.46 -3.81 14.62
C LEU A 99 5.66 -2.51 14.72
N ARG A 100 4.39 -2.51 14.34
CA ARG A 100 3.53 -1.32 14.46
C ARG A 100 3.31 -0.85 15.89
N PHE A 101 3.39 -1.75 16.89
CA PHE A 101 3.36 -1.34 18.30
C PHE A 101 4.58 -0.49 18.69
N PHE A 102 5.70 -0.66 18.01
CA PHE A 102 6.93 0.10 18.26
C PHE A 102 7.08 1.33 17.37
N ALA A 103 6.14 1.57 16.45
CA ALA A 103 6.21 2.70 15.53
C ALA A 103 6.23 4.05 16.24
N GLY A 104 5.38 4.24 17.27
CA GLY A 104 5.31 5.48 18.04
C GLY A 104 6.67 5.89 18.66
N PRO A 105 7.29 5.04 19.50
CA PRO A 105 8.60 5.32 20.08
C PRO A 105 9.70 5.57 19.05
N ILE A 106 9.62 4.96 17.86
CA ILE A 106 10.61 5.13 16.80
C ILE A 106 10.45 6.50 16.12
N VAL A 107 9.22 6.90 15.81
CA VAL A 107 8.92 8.19 15.18
C VAL A 107 9.36 9.35 16.06
N HIS A 108 9.26 9.23 17.39
CA HIS A 108 9.76 10.26 18.32
C HIS A 108 11.28 10.43 18.33
N LYS A 109 12.04 9.42 17.88
CA LYS A 109 13.51 9.47 17.85
C LYS A 109 14.05 9.82 16.46
N ILE A 110 13.32 9.49 15.42
CA ILE A 110 13.70 9.69 14.03
C ILE A 110 12.58 10.51 13.39
N SER A 111 12.90 11.56 12.63
CA SER A 111 11.88 12.34 11.91
C SER A 111 11.05 11.44 11.00
N SER A 112 9.77 11.78 10.82
CA SER A 112 8.85 11.00 9.97
C SER A 112 9.40 10.81 8.56
N LEU A 113 10.04 11.85 7.99
CA LEU A 113 10.68 11.77 6.68
C LEU A 113 11.90 10.84 6.69
N GLY A 114 12.72 10.90 7.75
CA GLY A 114 13.87 10.00 7.92
C GLY A 114 13.44 8.55 8.05
N LEU A 115 12.39 8.29 8.82
CA LEU A 115 11.81 6.94 8.95
C LEU A 115 11.27 6.44 7.60
N LEU A 116 10.57 7.29 6.84
CA LEU A 116 10.07 6.95 5.51
C LEU A 116 11.21 6.57 4.55
N ALA A 117 12.29 7.37 4.52
CA ALA A 117 13.44 7.12 3.67
C ALA A 117 14.16 5.80 4.02
N VAL A 118 14.44 5.58 5.31
CA VAL A 118 15.07 4.33 5.78
C VAL A 118 14.20 3.11 5.50
N SER A 119 12.91 3.21 5.78
CA SER A 119 11.94 2.13 5.53
C SER A 119 11.85 1.79 4.04
N SER A 120 11.83 2.80 3.16
CA SER A 120 11.81 2.59 1.72
C SER A 120 13.08 1.93 1.22
N ALA A 121 14.26 2.32 1.74
CA ALA A 121 15.53 1.69 1.41
C ALA A 121 15.57 0.22 1.86
N ILE A 122 15.16 -0.07 3.09
CA ILE A 122 15.11 -1.44 3.62
C ILE A 122 14.13 -2.29 2.80
N ALA A 123 12.95 -1.76 2.48
CA ALA A 123 11.96 -2.48 1.66
C ALA A 123 12.49 -2.76 0.25
N ALA A 124 13.14 -1.80 -0.39
CA ALA A 124 13.74 -1.98 -1.72
C ALA A 124 14.83 -3.07 -1.71
N LEU A 125 15.71 -3.05 -0.72
CA LEU A 125 16.72 -4.09 -0.54
C LEU A 125 16.10 -5.45 -0.25
N GLY A 126 15.05 -5.50 0.56
CA GLY A 126 14.29 -6.71 0.86
C GLY A 126 13.64 -7.30 -0.38
N LEU A 127 13.01 -6.48 -1.22
CA LEU A 127 12.43 -6.92 -2.50
C LEU A 127 13.49 -7.39 -3.50
N LEU A 128 14.61 -6.68 -3.60
CA LEU A 128 15.74 -7.11 -4.44
C LEU A 128 16.30 -8.46 -3.97
N TRP A 129 16.45 -8.65 -2.68
CA TRP A 129 16.87 -9.93 -2.13
C TRP A 129 15.83 -11.02 -2.40
N LEU A 130 14.55 -10.74 -2.16
CA LEU A 130 13.47 -11.69 -2.44
C LEU A 130 13.43 -12.11 -3.92
N ALA A 131 13.65 -11.16 -4.85
CA ALA A 131 13.70 -11.43 -6.29
C ALA A 131 14.87 -12.32 -6.69
N ASN A 132 15.96 -12.35 -5.91
CA ASN A 132 17.17 -13.13 -6.18
C ASN A 132 17.37 -14.31 -5.22
N ALA A 133 16.41 -14.62 -4.36
CA ALA A 133 16.55 -15.61 -3.29
C ALA A 133 16.52 -17.07 -3.78
N GLY A 134 16.22 -17.33 -5.05
CA GLY A 134 16.05 -18.70 -5.58
C GLY A 134 14.84 -19.42 -4.95
N THR A 135 14.92 -20.75 -4.84
CA THR A 135 13.82 -21.61 -4.33
C THR A 135 14.01 -22.06 -2.87
N GLY A 136 15.03 -21.57 -2.19
CA GLY A 136 15.33 -21.94 -0.81
C GLY A 136 14.35 -21.31 0.18
N ALA A 137 13.46 -22.10 0.80
CA ALA A 137 12.44 -21.59 1.73
C ALA A 137 13.02 -20.70 2.83
N LEU A 138 14.11 -21.10 3.47
CA LEU A 138 14.76 -20.32 4.54
C LEU A 138 15.21 -18.94 4.03
N VAL A 139 15.83 -18.89 2.86
CA VAL A 139 16.34 -17.63 2.28
C VAL A 139 15.19 -16.71 1.90
N LEU A 140 14.10 -17.26 1.36
CA LEU A 140 12.88 -16.52 1.05
C LEU A 140 12.24 -15.92 2.31
N PHE A 141 12.13 -16.69 3.39
CA PHE A 141 11.59 -16.17 4.67
C PHE A 141 12.49 -15.11 5.30
N LEU A 142 13.82 -15.22 5.20
CA LEU A 142 14.75 -14.18 5.66
C LEU A 142 14.61 -12.90 4.83
N ALA A 143 14.55 -13.02 3.51
CA ALA A 143 14.32 -11.88 2.62
C ALA A 143 12.96 -11.22 2.88
N ALA A 144 11.91 -12.02 3.12
CA ALA A 144 10.59 -11.53 3.52
C ALA A 144 10.60 -10.81 4.86
N THR A 145 11.39 -11.26 5.83
CA THR A 145 11.60 -10.56 7.10
C THR A 145 12.14 -9.17 6.84
N PHE A 146 13.18 -9.06 6.03
CA PHE A 146 13.81 -7.79 5.69
C PHE A 146 12.85 -6.85 4.98
N TYR A 147 12.10 -7.35 4.00
CA TYR A 147 11.05 -6.60 3.33
C TYR A 147 9.95 -6.16 4.30
N GLY A 148 9.48 -7.08 5.16
CA GLY A 148 8.45 -6.82 6.18
C GLY A 148 8.83 -5.70 7.13
N PHE A 149 10.10 -5.65 7.57
CA PHE A 149 10.63 -4.54 8.37
C PHE A 149 10.50 -3.20 7.65
N GLY A 150 10.87 -3.14 6.38
CA GLY A 150 10.79 -1.91 5.60
C GLY A 150 9.33 -1.45 5.42
N LYS A 151 8.47 -2.28 4.83
CA LYS A 151 7.09 -1.90 4.49
C LYS A 151 6.22 -1.52 5.69
N THR A 152 6.54 -2.03 6.88
CA THR A 152 5.76 -1.80 8.10
C THR A 152 5.54 -0.33 8.41
N PHE A 153 6.53 0.50 8.15
CA PHE A 153 6.51 1.92 8.52
C PHE A 153 6.04 2.86 7.40
N PHE A 154 5.65 2.36 6.23
CA PHE A 154 5.20 3.20 5.11
C PHE A 154 4.03 4.10 5.52
N TRP A 155 2.94 3.52 6.03
CA TRP A 155 1.75 4.26 6.43
C TRP A 155 2.01 5.18 7.63
N PRO A 156 2.57 4.71 8.76
CA PRO A 156 2.84 5.57 9.91
C PRO A 156 3.77 6.73 9.56
N ALA A 157 4.84 6.46 8.83
CA ALA A 157 5.81 7.49 8.45
C ALA A 157 5.19 8.51 7.48
N MET A 158 4.42 8.05 6.49
CA MET A 158 3.78 8.93 5.52
C MET A 158 2.73 9.83 6.18
N LEU A 159 1.89 9.27 7.06
CA LEU A 159 0.94 10.07 7.85
C LEU A 159 1.67 11.07 8.74
N GLY A 160 2.79 10.69 9.35
CA GLY A 160 3.65 11.59 10.10
C GLY A 160 4.15 12.75 9.25
N VAL A 161 4.70 12.48 8.06
CA VAL A 161 5.17 13.53 7.13
C VAL A 161 4.03 14.48 6.75
N VAL A 162 2.85 13.95 6.43
CA VAL A 162 1.69 14.78 6.08
C VAL A 162 1.26 15.65 7.25
N SER A 163 1.21 15.11 8.47
CA SER A 163 0.81 15.87 9.67
C SER A 163 1.81 16.97 10.01
N GLU A 164 3.11 16.72 9.85
CA GLU A 164 4.16 17.72 10.05
C GLU A 164 4.08 18.86 9.02
N GLN A 165 3.78 18.55 7.76
CA GLN A 165 3.67 19.52 6.67
C GLN A 165 2.35 20.31 6.70
N TYR A 166 1.28 19.71 7.21
CA TYR A 166 -0.07 20.27 7.20
C TYR A 166 -0.76 20.19 8.57
N PRO A 167 -0.22 20.86 9.62
CA PRO A 167 -0.75 20.76 10.98
C PRO A 167 -2.21 21.26 11.11
N LYS A 168 -2.64 22.15 10.19
CA LYS A 168 -4.03 22.65 10.14
C LYS A 168 -5.00 21.72 9.40
N GLY A 169 -4.49 20.68 8.73
CA GLY A 169 -5.31 19.74 7.97
C GLY A 169 -6.01 18.69 8.83
N GLY A 170 -5.83 18.76 10.15
CA GLY A 170 -6.31 17.75 11.06
C GLY A 170 -5.45 16.49 10.92
N ALA A 171 -4.39 16.40 11.73
CA ALA A 171 -3.78 15.09 11.94
C ALA A 171 -4.83 14.23 12.65
N LEU A 172 -5.15 13.15 12.06
CA LEU A 172 -6.02 12.09 12.49
C LEU A 172 -5.73 11.63 13.93
#